data_ba6f79b99d1d02d5e77314e76bb1fc21
#
_entry.id   ba6f79b99d1d02d5e77314e76bb1fc21
#
_cell.length_a   1.000
_cell.length_b   1.000
_cell.length_c   1.000
_cell.angle_alpha   90.00
_cell.angle_beta   90.00
_cell.angle_gamma   90.00
#
_symmetry.space_group_name_H-M   'P 1'
#
loop_
_entity.id
_entity.type
_entity.pdbx_description
1 polymer ?
#
loop_
_entity_poly.entity_id
_entity_poly.type
_entity_poly.pdbx_seq_one_letter_code
_entity_poly.pdbx_strand_id
1 'polypeptide(L)'
;MRWTRWACALLLCWGMQAWAAWPEKAVRIVVPYPPGGTTDILTRLLAQKLSDIWKQPVLVDNRPGGAAMIGSDLVAKSAPDGYTLLSTGAGPHAINISLFPKIPYDPLKDFSSISLLSVNPLLMVVPAQLPVNTVA
;
A
#
# COMPACT_ATOMS: atom_id res chain seq x y z
N MET A 1 53.02 15.25 -21.43
CA MET A 1 51.66 15.32 -21.98
C MET A 1 50.88 13.98 -22.10
N ARG A 2 51.43 12.83 -21.69
CA ARG A 2 50.69 11.52 -21.76
C ARG A 2 49.99 11.17 -20.45
N TRP A 3 50.40 11.71 -19.33
CA TRP A 3 49.85 11.40 -17.99
C TRP A 3 48.47 12.07 -17.72
N THR A 4 48.21 13.23 -18.31
CA THR A 4 46.93 13.93 -18.20
C THR A 4 45.78 13.21 -18.92
N ARG A 5 46.07 12.42 -19.95
CA ARG A 5 45.05 11.62 -20.68
C ARG A 5 44.54 10.43 -19.87
N TRP A 6 45.36 9.85 -18.99
CA TRP A 6 44.97 8.76 -18.11
C TRP A 6 44.18 9.22 -16.88
N ALA A 7 44.45 10.43 -16.37
CA ALA A 7 43.70 11.01 -15.28
C ALA A 7 42.26 11.36 -15.68
N CYS A 8 42.03 11.83 -16.90
CA CYS A 8 40.66 12.09 -17.40
C CYS A 8 39.84 10.80 -17.62
N ALA A 9 40.47 9.69 -18.01
CA ALA A 9 39.79 8.43 -18.19
C ALA A 9 39.33 7.80 -16.86
N LEU A 10 40.09 7.98 -15.79
CA LEU A 10 39.70 7.51 -14.43
C LEU A 10 38.56 8.31 -13.81
N LEU A 11 38.46 9.60 -14.11
CA LEU A 11 37.36 10.45 -13.62
C LEU A 11 36.00 10.17 -14.31
N LEU A 12 36.02 9.68 -15.54
CA LEU A 12 34.81 9.29 -16.28
C LEU A 12 34.17 7.97 -15.76
N CYS A 13 34.94 7.10 -15.12
CA CYS A 13 34.41 5.85 -14.56
C CYS A 13 33.65 6.02 -13.22
N TRP A 14 33.81 7.13 -12.53
CA TRP A 14 33.11 7.39 -11.24
C TRP A 14 31.68 7.96 -11.42
N GLY A 15 31.28 8.36 -12.61
CA GLY A 15 29.99 8.98 -12.89
C GLY A 15 28.83 8.02 -13.20
N MET A 16 29.08 6.74 -13.41
CA MET A 16 28.02 5.75 -13.67
C MET A 16 27.54 5.09 -12.36
N GLN A 17 26.97 5.89 -11.47
CA GLN A 17 26.05 5.33 -10.50
C GLN A 17 24.81 4.89 -11.28
N ALA A 18 24.72 3.61 -11.59
CA ALA A 18 23.47 3.02 -12.05
C ALA A 18 22.42 3.31 -10.99
N TRP A 19 21.47 4.18 -11.32
CA TRP A 19 20.24 4.29 -10.54
C TRP A 19 19.58 2.94 -10.63
N ALA A 20 19.76 2.16 -9.58
CA ALA A 20 19.10 0.90 -9.45
C ALA A 20 17.59 1.13 -9.62
N ALA A 21 17.01 0.53 -10.66
CA ALA A 21 15.61 0.74 -10.99
C ALA A 21 14.75 0.11 -9.91
N TRP A 22 14.08 0.93 -9.10
CA TRP A 22 13.09 0.41 -8.14
C TRP A 22 11.91 -0.23 -8.90
N PRO A 23 11.41 -1.40 -8.44
CA PRO A 23 11.88 -2.24 -7.34
C PRO A 23 12.94 -3.27 -7.78
N GLU A 24 13.96 -3.49 -6.93
CA GLU A 24 15.00 -4.51 -7.13
C GLU A 24 14.70 -5.83 -6.41
N LYS A 25 13.76 -5.82 -5.51
CA LYS A 25 13.33 -6.96 -4.68
C LYS A 25 11.81 -7.02 -4.59
N ALA A 26 11.29 -8.09 -4.01
CA ALA A 26 9.85 -8.25 -3.80
C ALA A 26 9.24 -7.08 -3.03
N VAL A 27 8.10 -6.59 -3.52
CA VAL A 27 7.27 -5.59 -2.84
C VAL A 27 6.14 -6.29 -2.10
N ARG A 28 5.87 -5.89 -0.87
CA ARG A 28 4.78 -6.41 -0.05
C ARG A 28 3.65 -5.40 0.05
N ILE A 29 2.41 -5.83 -0.25
CA ILE A 29 1.20 -5.03 -0.03
C ILE A 29 0.44 -5.65 1.13
N VAL A 30 0.37 -4.94 2.24
CA VAL A 30 -0.41 -5.34 3.42
C VAL A 30 -1.86 -4.97 3.21
N VAL A 31 -2.75 -5.95 3.43
CA VAL A 31 -4.20 -5.78 3.41
C VAL A 31 -4.71 -6.03 4.85
N PRO A 32 -5.22 -5.00 5.56
CA PRO A 32 -5.59 -5.12 6.97
C PRO A 32 -6.99 -5.76 7.16
N TYR A 33 -7.39 -6.61 6.22
CA TYR A 33 -8.67 -7.32 6.21
C TYR A 33 -8.47 -8.81 5.95
N PRO A 34 -9.45 -9.65 6.34
CA PRO A 34 -9.43 -11.07 6.00
C PRO A 34 -9.36 -11.27 4.47
N PRO A 35 -8.75 -12.38 4.01
CA PRO A 35 -8.70 -12.71 2.59
C PRO A 35 -10.11 -12.95 2.02
N GLY A 36 -10.29 -12.68 0.72
CA GLY A 36 -11.55 -12.87 -0.01
C GLY A 36 -12.51 -11.68 0.01
N GLY A 37 -12.21 -10.61 0.76
CA GLY A 37 -12.97 -9.37 0.71
C GLY A 37 -12.60 -8.51 -0.52
N THR A 38 -13.41 -7.49 -0.82
CA THR A 38 -13.23 -6.61 -2.00
C THR A 38 -11.82 -6.03 -2.07
N THR A 39 -11.29 -5.52 -0.96
CA THR A 39 -9.93 -4.96 -0.90
C THR A 39 -8.89 -6.02 -1.23
N ASP A 40 -9.02 -7.24 -0.71
CA ASP A 40 -8.08 -8.33 -0.97
C ASP A 40 -8.08 -8.73 -2.46
N ILE A 41 -9.28 -8.92 -3.05
CA ILE A 41 -9.43 -9.30 -4.46
C ILE A 41 -8.81 -8.23 -5.38
N LEU A 42 -9.14 -6.96 -5.17
CA LEU A 42 -8.59 -5.86 -5.96
C LEU A 42 -7.07 -5.74 -5.79
N THR A 43 -6.58 -5.89 -4.57
CA THR A 43 -5.14 -5.84 -4.29
C THR A 43 -4.40 -6.99 -4.98
N ARG A 44 -4.95 -8.20 -5.03
CA ARG A 44 -4.35 -9.34 -5.75
C ARG A 44 -4.30 -9.12 -7.25
N LEU A 45 -5.36 -8.57 -7.83
CA LEU A 45 -5.38 -8.20 -9.25
C LEU A 45 -4.32 -7.14 -9.57
N LEU A 46 -4.21 -6.12 -8.72
CA LEU A 46 -3.18 -5.09 -8.84
C LEU A 46 -1.78 -5.70 -8.69
N ALA A 47 -1.54 -6.52 -7.67
CA ALA A 47 -0.26 -7.16 -7.40
C ALA A 47 0.23 -8.01 -8.58
N GLN A 48 -0.68 -8.75 -9.22
CA GLN A 48 -0.37 -9.52 -10.42
C GLN A 48 0.11 -8.60 -11.56
N LYS A 49 -0.62 -7.52 -11.84
CA LYS A 49 -0.25 -6.55 -12.89
C LYS A 49 1.05 -5.84 -12.60
N LEU A 50 1.27 -5.43 -11.36
CA LEU A 50 2.52 -4.81 -10.94
C LEU A 50 3.71 -5.78 -11.05
N SER A 51 3.52 -7.05 -10.70
CA SER A 51 4.56 -8.08 -10.88
C SER A 51 4.96 -8.24 -12.35
N ASP A 52 3.96 -8.20 -13.27
CA ASP A 52 4.20 -8.27 -14.71
C ASP A 52 4.99 -7.06 -15.24
N ILE A 53 4.70 -5.87 -14.71
CA ILE A 53 5.34 -4.61 -15.12
C ILE A 53 6.75 -4.49 -14.53
N TRP A 54 6.87 -4.70 -13.24
CA TRP A 54 8.14 -4.49 -12.52
C TRP A 54 9.13 -5.63 -12.65
N LYS A 55 8.68 -6.80 -13.14
CA LYS A 55 9.47 -8.04 -13.20
C LYS A 55 10.00 -8.47 -11.83
N GLN A 56 9.32 -8.04 -10.78
CA GLN A 56 9.60 -8.38 -9.38
C GLN A 56 8.33 -8.92 -8.73
N PRO A 57 8.44 -9.86 -7.79
CA PRO A 57 7.29 -10.37 -7.06
C PRO A 57 6.58 -9.26 -6.28
N VAL A 58 5.26 -9.19 -6.38
CA VAL A 58 4.41 -8.35 -5.51
C VAL A 58 3.53 -9.28 -4.67
N LEU A 59 3.76 -9.28 -3.36
CA LEU A 59 3.16 -10.21 -2.41
C LEU A 59 2.02 -9.52 -1.66
N VAL A 60 0.86 -10.17 -1.59
CA VAL A 60 -0.27 -9.70 -0.78
C VAL A 60 -0.23 -10.40 0.57
N ASP A 61 -0.17 -9.60 1.65
CA ASP A 61 -0.08 -10.06 3.03
C ASP A 61 -1.31 -9.58 3.82
N ASN A 62 -2.22 -10.49 4.16
CA ASN A 62 -3.41 -10.18 4.92
C ASN A 62 -3.08 -10.11 6.42
N ARG A 63 -3.31 -8.94 7.05
CA ARG A 63 -3.08 -8.68 8.49
C ARG A 63 -4.33 -8.10 9.14
N PRO A 64 -5.39 -8.89 9.30
CA PRO A 64 -6.63 -8.44 9.89
C PRO A 64 -6.51 -8.23 11.40
N GLY A 65 -7.48 -7.51 11.96
CA GLY A 65 -7.65 -7.33 13.40
C GLY A 65 -7.65 -5.88 13.87
N GLY A 66 -8.24 -5.64 15.05
CA GLY A 66 -8.31 -4.33 15.68
C GLY A 66 -8.97 -3.27 14.78
N ALA A 67 -10.08 -3.57 14.12
CA ALA A 67 -10.69 -2.66 13.14
C ALA A 67 -9.70 -2.21 12.04
N ALA A 68 -8.89 -3.14 11.53
CA ALA A 68 -7.81 -2.92 10.56
C ALA A 68 -6.59 -2.13 11.10
N MET A 69 -6.54 -1.83 12.39
CA MET A 69 -5.42 -1.09 12.98
C MET A 69 -4.12 -1.92 13.02
N ILE A 70 -4.18 -3.25 13.18
CA ILE A 70 -2.99 -4.09 13.29
C ILE A 70 -2.16 -4.03 11.99
N GLY A 71 -2.80 -4.23 10.83
CA GLY A 71 -2.09 -4.16 9.55
C GLY A 71 -1.65 -2.75 9.19
N SER A 72 -2.43 -1.72 9.54
CA SER A 72 -2.07 -0.32 9.31
C SER A 72 -0.87 0.10 10.16
N ASP A 73 -0.83 -0.26 11.44
CA ASP A 73 0.28 0.01 12.37
C ASP A 73 1.58 -0.66 11.90
N LEU A 74 1.48 -1.90 11.39
CA LEU A 74 2.63 -2.60 10.82
C LEU A 74 3.26 -1.79 9.68
N VAL A 75 2.43 -1.24 8.78
CA VAL A 75 2.95 -0.44 7.66
C VAL A 75 3.47 0.90 8.12
N ALA A 76 2.76 1.60 9.02
CA ALA A 76 3.20 2.86 9.60
C ALA A 76 4.60 2.77 10.23
N LYS A 77 4.94 1.61 10.81
CA LYS A 77 6.25 1.34 11.43
C LYS A 77 7.28 0.69 10.50
N SER A 78 6.93 0.42 9.26
CA SER A 78 7.85 -0.14 8.27
C SER A 78 8.83 0.92 7.75
N ALA A 79 9.95 0.46 7.18
CA ALA A 79 10.88 1.37 6.52
C ALA A 79 10.19 2.12 5.37
N PRO A 80 10.41 3.44 5.21
CA PRO A 80 9.79 4.26 4.17
C PRO A 80 10.54 4.13 2.81
N ASP A 81 10.88 2.89 2.44
CA ASP A 81 11.66 2.55 1.23
C ASP A 81 10.79 2.15 0.03
N GLY A 82 9.46 2.17 0.19
CA GLY A 82 8.50 1.79 -0.85
C GLY A 82 8.28 0.28 -1.00
N TYR A 83 8.94 -0.57 -0.23
CA TYR A 83 8.79 -2.03 -0.34
C TYR A 83 7.69 -2.61 0.56
N THR A 84 7.11 -1.80 1.44
CA THR A 84 5.93 -2.17 2.22
C THR A 84 4.83 -1.16 2.00
N LEU A 85 3.77 -1.58 1.32
CA LEU A 85 2.63 -0.76 0.96
C LEU A 85 1.40 -1.17 1.76
N LEU A 86 0.44 -0.27 1.92
CA LEU A 86 -0.85 -0.52 2.54
C LEU A 86 -1.97 -0.40 1.50
N SER A 87 -2.80 -1.43 1.36
CA SER A 87 -4.05 -1.37 0.60
C SER A 87 -5.21 -1.46 1.57
N THR A 88 -5.92 -0.36 1.75
CA THR A 88 -6.94 -0.23 2.78
C THR A 88 -8.11 0.65 2.33
N GLY A 89 -9.13 0.75 3.16
CA GLY A 89 -10.29 1.63 2.94
C GLY A 89 -10.34 2.81 3.91
N ALA A 90 -11.46 3.52 3.93
CA ALA A 90 -11.67 4.70 4.77
C ALA A 90 -11.62 4.41 6.29
N GLY A 91 -11.88 3.17 6.71
CA GLY A 91 -11.91 2.79 8.13
C GLY A 91 -10.67 3.25 8.91
N PRO A 92 -9.49 2.69 8.62
CA PRO A 92 -8.27 3.01 9.35
C PRO A 92 -7.80 4.45 9.20
N HIS A 93 -8.06 5.09 8.06
CA HIS A 93 -7.54 6.43 7.77
C HIS A 93 -8.45 7.58 8.13
N ALA A 94 -9.78 7.36 8.17
CA ALA A 94 -10.74 8.44 8.44
C ALA A 94 -11.67 8.13 9.60
N ILE A 95 -12.21 6.90 9.68
CA ILE A 95 -13.28 6.58 10.62
C ILE A 95 -12.72 6.27 12.02
N ASN A 96 -11.63 5.50 12.10
CA ASN A 96 -11.08 5.05 13.38
C ASN A 96 -10.62 6.20 14.29
N ILE A 97 -10.21 7.33 13.74
CA ILE A 97 -9.85 8.51 14.51
C ILE A 97 -11.01 8.99 15.40
N SER A 98 -12.25 8.88 14.88
CA SER A 98 -13.44 9.31 15.60
C SER A 98 -14.07 8.23 16.46
N LEU A 99 -13.81 6.94 16.14
CA LEU A 99 -14.42 5.81 16.85
C LEU A 99 -13.60 5.35 18.06
N PHE A 100 -12.28 5.48 18.00
CA PHE A 100 -11.39 4.96 19.04
C PHE A 100 -10.67 6.10 19.75
N PRO A 101 -10.65 6.09 21.09
CA PRO A 101 -9.96 7.14 21.87
C PRO A 101 -8.45 7.12 21.68
N LYS A 102 -7.88 6.01 21.21
CA LYS A 102 -6.45 5.87 20.92
C LYS A 102 -6.26 4.92 19.73
N ILE A 103 -5.52 5.37 18.71
CA ILE A 103 -5.05 4.58 17.59
C ILE A 103 -3.51 4.54 17.62
N PRO A 104 -2.86 3.45 17.17
CA PRO A 104 -1.40 3.26 17.31
C PRO A 104 -0.55 3.97 16.26
N TYR A 105 -1.15 4.72 15.34
CA TYR A 105 -0.51 5.45 14.25
C TYR A 105 -1.21 6.80 14.00
N ASP A 106 -0.54 7.73 13.31
CA ASP A 106 -1.14 8.98 12.82
C ASP A 106 -1.49 8.80 11.32
N PRO A 107 -2.79 8.72 10.95
CA PRO A 107 -3.16 8.44 9.56
C PRO A 107 -2.82 9.56 8.57
N LEU A 108 -2.50 10.76 9.04
CA LEU A 108 -2.10 11.88 8.19
C LEU A 108 -0.57 12.02 8.04
N LYS A 109 0.20 11.58 9.06
CA LYS A 109 1.65 11.80 9.10
C LYS A 109 2.44 10.54 8.79
N ASP A 110 1.93 9.36 9.17
CA ASP A 110 2.69 8.11 9.08
C ASP A 110 2.55 7.42 7.71
N PHE A 111 1.77 8.02 6.79
CA PHE A 111 1.54 7.45 5.46
C PHE A 111 1.67 8.49 4.36
N SER A 112 2.25 8.08 3.24
CA SER A 112 2.23 8.82 1.98
C SER A 112 1.21 8.18 1.04
N SER A 113 0.16 8.92 0.68
CA SER A 113 -0.88 8.45 -0.23
C SER A 113 -0.34 8.30 -1.65
N ILE A 114 -0.63 7.17 -2.30
CA ILE A 114 -0.19 6.87 -3.67
C ILE A 114 -1.34 7.08 -4.65
N SER A 115 -2.44 6.34 -4.49
CA SER A 115 -3.57 6.38 -5.43
C SER A 115 -4.85 5.82 -4.81
N LEU A 116 -5.98 6.28 -5.31
CA LEU A 116 -7.29 5.67 -5.08
C LEU A 116 -7.46 4.49 -6.05
N LEU A 117 -7.62 3.28 -5.51
CA LEU A 117 -7.77 2.06 -6.32
C LEU A 117 -9.20 1.84 -6.80
N SER A 118 -10.19 2.10 -5.94
CA SER A 118 -11.60 1.90 -6.25
C SER A 118 -12.50 2.70 -5.30
N VAL A 119 -13.73 2.91 -5.76
CA VAL A 119 -14.82 3.42 -4.92
C VAL A 119 -15.91 2.36 -4.90
N ASN A 120 -16.25 1.85 -3.71
CA ASN A 120 -17.26 0.83 -3.53
C ASN A 120 -18.48 1.45 -2.86
N PRO A 121 -19.64 1.52 -3.53
CA PRO A 121 -20.87 1.98 -2.91
C PRO A 121 -21.35 0.95 -1.87
N LEU A 122 -21.88 1.46 -0.76
CA LEU A 122 -22.53 0.63 0.25
C LEU A 122 -24.04 0.71 0.00
N LEU A 123 -24.72 -0.44 0.03
CA LEU A 123 -26.15 -0.55 -0.08
C LEU A 123 -26.72 -1.14 1.22
N MET A 124 -27.71 -0.47 1.78
CA MET A 124 -28.54 -1.04 2.84
C MET A 124 -29.65 -1.85 2.18
N VAL A 125 -29.74 -3.12 2.54
CA VAL A 125 -30.78 -4.02 2.04
C VAL A 125 -31.56 -4.61 3.22
N VAL A 126 -32.84 -4.84 3.02
CA VAL A 126 -33.73 -5.51 3.96
C VAL A 126 -34.44 -6.66 3.24
N PRO A 127 -34.91 -7.69 3.97
CA PRO A 127 -35.73 -8.73 3.38
C PRO A 127 -36.97 -8.14 2.69
N ALA A 128 -37.33 -8.67 1.52
CA ALA A 128 -38.46 -8.16 0.73
C ALA A 128 -39.81 -8.21 1.47
N GLN A 129 -39.92 -9.09 2.47
CA GLN A 129 -41.13 -9.24 3.30
C GLN A 129 -41.26 -8.16 4.39
N LEU A 130 -40.19 -7.39 4.65
CA LEU A 130 -40.24 -6.35 5.65
C LEU A 130 -41.04 -5.14 5.10
N PRO A 131 -42.11 -4.70 5.75
CA PRO A 131 -42.97 -3.60 5.25
C PRO A 131 -42.36 -2.22 5.53
N VAL A 132 -41.09 -2.02 5.12
CA VAL A 132 -40.39 -0.74 5.26
C VAL A 132 -39.90 -0.26 3.91
N ASN A 133 -40.15 1.03 3.62
CA ASN A 133 -39.75 1.67 2.37
C ASN A 133 -38.83 2.90 2.60
N THR A 134 -38.53 3.20 3.84
CA THR A 134 -37.69 4.35 4.24
C THR A 134 -36.77 3.98 5.40
N VAL A 135 -35.72 4.76 5.60
CA VAL A 135 -34.75 4.65 6.71
C VAL A 135 -35.19 5.48 7.92
N ALA A 136 -36.27 6.25 7.82
CA ALA A 136 -36.84 7.08 8.85
C ALA A 136 -37.87 6.33 9.71
#